data_c8f885b608d23b2d23c670a25b84def6
#
_entry.id   c8f885b608d23b2d23c670a25b84def6
#
_cell.length_a   1.000
_cell.length_b   1.000
_cell.length_c   1.000
_cell.angle_alpha   90.00
_cell.angle_beta   90.00
_cell.angle_gamma   90.00
#
_symmetry.space_group_name_H-M   'P 1'
#
loop_
_entity.id
_entity.type
_entity.pdbx_description
1 polymer ?
#
loop_
_entity_poly.entity_id
_entity_poly.type
_entity_poly.pdbx_seq_one_letter_code
_entity_poly.pdbx_strand_id
1 'polypeptide(L)'
;VDGYVSYVAENWSPQLDNELKLALLSGEYRNFYQFAFDKPLLAGHAFWHYVAEKYKKENVTYFLYLARVYRNLNSASQRIAKKKFKDVLRDFMVENEEKYYADIKGRRDVPRGRVTVVEEVSEKRDVFHFAANPARRSQTYAVVEYKRGQSQVVLYENMVDRKVLLKNGIRTPDNERNPHYPLLAWDGKGTRLACIYWSEGKTRLFVYDIVARYKVVKQEIPHFEQIQDMKFMLDANTLLLSATRHGQPDIFIYKIDKDTYEQVTNDIYADLDASFVAFPNKTGIIFSSNRPNPNAKGGDTAVPGNRFNIFLADNYNRSEFRQITQLTNMKFGDARYPVQYNTSHFTFISDETGIANRFAGFFSTE
;
A
#
# COMPACT_ATOMS: atom_id res chain seq x y z
N VAL A 1 25.72 3.36 -11.11
CA VAL A 1 25.22 4.74 -11.36
C VAL A 1 23.77 4.82 -10.92
N ASP A 2 22.89 3.93 -11.38
CA ASP A 2 21.44 3.99 -11.13
C ASP A 2 21.09 3.93 -9.65
N GLY A 3 21.75 3.07 -8.88
CA GLY A 3 21.57 3.01 -7.44
C GLY A 3 22.06 4.26 -6.69
N TYR A 4 23.00 5.01 -7.22
CA TYR A 4 23.38 6.31 -6.65
C TYR A 4 22.32 7.38 -6.94
N VAL A 5 21.75 7.36 -8.12
CA VAL A 5 20.66 8.26 -8.49
C VAL A 5 19.45 8.01 -7.57
N SER A 6 19.07 6.73 -7.36
CA SER A 6 18.01 6.36 -6.43
C SER A 6 18.31 6.81 -4.99
N TYR A 7 19.55 6.60 -4.50
CA TYR A 7 19.98 7.06 -3.18
C TYR A 7 19.87 8.58 -2.98
N VAL A 8 20.14 9.36 -4.03
CA VAL A 8 20.05 10.84 -3.95
C VAL A 8 18.62 11.34 -4.10
N ALA A 9 17.82 10.65 -4.93
CA ALA A 9 16.45 11.05 -5.25
C ALA A 9 15.44 10.67 -4.15
N GLU A 10 15.69 9.57 -3.44
CA GLU A 10 14.78 9.01 -2.47
C GLU A 10 15.46 8.86 -1.10
N ASN A 11 14.70 9.15 -0.04
CA ASN A 11 15.16 8.85 1.31
C ASN A 11 15.03 7.35 1.60
N TRP A 12 15.93 6.82 2.45
CA TRP A 12 15.77 5.47 2.97
C TRP A 12 14.43 5.32 3.69
N SER A 13 13.67 4.31 3.32
CA SER A 13 12.30 4.08 3.81
C SER A 13 12.14 2.68 4.41
N PRO A 14 11.13 2.44 5.26
CA PRO A 14 10.79 1.10 5.74
C PRO A 14 10.53 0.11 4.61
N GLN A 15 10.00 0.56 3.48
CA GLN A 15 9.77 -0.28 2.31
C GLN A 15 11.10 -0.78 1.74
N LEU A 16 12.05 0.12 1.48
CA LEU A 16 13.39 -0.24 0.96
C LEU A 16 14.15 -1.14 1.94
N ASP A 17 14.03 -0.86 3.25
CA ASP A 17 14.65 -1.70 4.29
C ASP A 17 14.05 -3.10 4.32
N ASN A 18 12.74 -3.24 4.18
CA ASN A 18 12.06 -4.54 4.12
C ASN A 18 12.41 -5.31 2.83
N GLU A 19 12.50 -4.63 1.69
CA GLU A 19 12.92 -5.24 0.42
C GLU A 19 14.37 -5.75 0.50
N LEU A 20 15.26 -4.95 1.10
CA LEU A 20 16.65 -5.37 1.33
C LEU A 20 16.73 -6.57 2.30
N LYS A 21 15.99 -6.52 3.40
CA LYS A 21 15.88 -7.60 4.38
C LYS A 21 15.43 -8.90 3.72
N LEU A 22 14.37 -8.84 2.93
CA LEU A 22 13.86 -10.00 2.20
C LEU A 22 14.90 -10.54 1.22
N ALA A 23 15.55 -9.68 0.44
CA ALA A 23 16.57 -10.08 -0.53
C ALA A 23 17.76 -10.78 0.14
N LEU A 24 18.27 -10.26 1.28
CA LEU A 24 19.43 -10.82 1.96
C LEU A 24 19.10 -12.11 2.74
N LEU A 25 17.91 -12.19 3.36
CA LEU A 25 17.51 -13.35 4.16
C LEU A 25 16.90 -14.49 3.32
N SER A 26 16.56 -14.26 2.04
CA SER A 26 16.01 -15.30 1.14
C SER A 26 17.02 -16.41 0.83
N GLY A 27 18.32 -16.13 0.94
CA GLY A 27 19.40 -17.04 0.52
C GLY A 27 19.60 -17.14 -1.01
N GLU A 28 18.90 -16.32 -1.80
CA GLU A 28 19.01 -16.30 -3.26
C GLU A 28 20.35 -15.75 -3.75
N TYR A 29 20.92 -14.78 -3.02
CA TYR A 29 22.13 -14.07 -3.43
C TYR A 29 23.35 -14.47 -2.59
N ARG A 30 24.32 -15.12 -3.21
CA ARG A 30 25.58 -15.52 -2.57
C ARG A 30 26.58 -14.37 -2.42
N ASN A 31 26.43 -13.32 -3.18
CA ASN A 31 27.32 -12.15 -3.17
C ASN A 31 26.62 -10.93 -3.74
N PHE A 32 27.22 -9.75 -3.51
CA PHE A 32 26.68 -8.48 -3.97
C PHE A 32 26.48 -8.39 -5.50
N TYR A 33 27.32 -9.04 -6.30
CA TYR A 33 27.21 -8.94 -7.74
C TYR A 33 25.96 -9.63 -8.28
N GLN A 34 25.60 -10.78 -7.71
CA GLN A 34 24.33 -11.45 -8.07
C GLN A 34 23.14 -10.59 -7.66
N PHE A 35 23.16 -10.05 -6.45
CA PHE A 35 22.13 -9.15 -5.97
C PHE A 35 21.99 -7.89 -6.84
N ALA A 36 23.10 -7.23 -7.18
CA ALA A 36 23.10 -6.05 -8.01
C ALA A 36 22.74 -6.32 -9.49
N PHE A 37 22.94 -7.54 -9.97
CA PHE A 37 22.53 -7.93 -11.31
C PHE A 37 21.01 -8.08 -11.41
N ASP A 38 20.37 -8.70 -10.39
CA ASP A 38 18.93 -8.92 -10.35
C ASP A 38 18.14 -7.68 -9.92
N LYS A 39 18.64 -6.97 -8.89
CA LYS A 39 17.98 -5.78 -8.31
C LYS A 39 18.93 -4.58 -8.25
N PRO A 40 19.31 -4.01 -9.40
CA PRO A 40 20.39 -3.00 -9.48
C PRO A 40 20.08 -1.72 -8.71
N LEU A 41 18.84 -1.24 -8.75
CA LEU A 41 18.42 -0.04 -8.03
C LEU A 41 18.49 -0.22 -6.52
N LEU A 42 17.86 -1.27 -6.01
CA LEU A 42 17.83 -1.59 -4.58
C LEU A 42 19.24 -1.86 -4.03
N ALA A 43 20.02 -2.70 -4.71
CA ALA A 43 21.39 -3.04 -4.30
C ALA A 43 22.28 -1.80 -4.25
N GLY A 44 22.20 -0.94 -5.26
CA GLY A 44 22.99 0.28 -5.31
C GLY A 44 22.54 1.33 -4.31
N HIS A 45 21.23 1.56 -4.12
CA HIS A 45 20.70 2.46 -3.10
C HIS A 45 21.12 2.02 -1.70
N ALA A 46 20.90 0.76 -1.37
CA ALA A 46 21.26 0.19 -0.07
C ALA A 46 22.79 0.25 0.20
N PHE A 47 23.60 0.01 -0.82
CA PHE A 47 25.06 0.14 -0.69
C PHE A 47 25.48 1.58 -0.36
N TRP A 48 24.95 2.58 -1.04
CA TRP A 48 25.28 3.98 -0.76
C TRP A 48 24.74 4.45 0.59
N HIS A 49 23.57 3.96 0.99
CA HIS A 49 23.03 4.19 2.33
C HIS A 49 23.99 3.60 3.40
N TYR A 50 24.43 2.37 3.24
CA TYR A 50 25.43 1.73 4.12
C TYR A 50 26.74 2.50 4.18
N VAL A 51 27.24 3.00 3.02
CA VAL A 51 28.46 3.82 3.00
C VAL A 51 28.25 5.13 3.76
N ALA A 52 27.08 5.77 3.61
CA ALA A 52 26.74 6.99 4.34
C ALA A 52 26.69 6.76 5.86
N GLU A 53 26.08 5.69 6.31
CA GLU A 53 25.97 5.37 7.75
C GLU A 53 27.31 4.98 8.36
N LYS A 54 28.05 4.11 7.68
CA LYS A 54 29.30 3.55 8.23
C LYS A 54 30.49 4.49 8.10
N TYR A 55 30.59 5.21 6.99
CA TYR A 55 31.75 6.05 6.64
C TYR A 55 31.42 7.55 6.55
N LYS A 56 30.26 7.99 6.98
CA LYS A 56 29.66 9.33 6.95
C LYS A 56 29.14 9.73 5.55
N LYS A 57 28.08 10.53 5.56
CA LYS A 57 27.35 10.97 4.37
C LYS A 57 28.23 11.73 3.36
N GLU A 58 29.14 12.55 3.84
CA GLU A 58 30.05 13.34 3.01
C GLU A 58 30.98 12.46 2.18
N ASN A 59 31.31 11.28 2.67
CA ASN A 59 32.19 10.34 1.99
C ASN A 59 31.53 9.62 0.80
N VAL A 60 30.22 9.66 0.66
CA VAL A 60 29.53 9.09 -0.51
C VAL A 60 29.93 9.84 -1.77
N THR A 61 29.77 11.17 -1.78
CA THR A 61 30.16 12.02 -2.91
C THR A 61 31.68 12.00 -3.11
N TYR A 62 32.45 12.01 -2.01
CA TYR A 62 33.89 11.96 -2.07
C TYR A 62 34.42 10.62 -2.63
N PHE A 63 33.74 9.51 -2.35
CA PHE A 63 34.04 8.21 -2.93
C PHE A 63 33.94 8.23 -4.45
N LEU A 64 32.86 8.78 -4.98
CA LEU A 64 32.65 8.92 -6.44
C LEU A 64 33.68 9.85 -7.07
N TYR A 65 34.01 10.97 -6.45
CA TYR A 65 35.08 11.87 -6.88
C TYR A 65 36.43 11.15 -6.96
N LEU A 66 36.82 10.44 -5.91
CA LEU A 66 38.06 9.66 -5.88
C LEU A 66 38.08 8.53 -6.92
N ALA A 67 36.92 7.82 -7.10
CA ALA A 67 36.81 6.78 -8.11
C ALA A 67 37.03 7.33 -9.53
N ARG A 68 36.57 8.55 -9.79
CA ARG A 68 36.81 9.27 -11.06
C ARG A 68 38.30 9.69 -11.19
N VAL A 69 38.86 10.28 -10.15
CA VAL A 69 40.26 10.75 -10.14
C VAL A 69 41.24 9.60 -10.33
N TYR A 70 41.08 8.54 -9.55
CA TYR A 70 41.96 7.36 -9.62
C TYR A 70 41.61 6.41 -10.78
N ARG A 71 40.44 6.59 -11.42
CA ARG A 71 39.89 5.65 -12.39
C ARG A 71 39.85 4.22 -11.87
N ASN A 72 39.70 4.06 -10.55
CA ASN A 72 39.78 2.78 -9.85
C ASN A 72 38.98 2.81 -8.53
N LEU A 73 37.96 1.95 -8.42
CA LEU A 73 37.15 1.81 -7.24
C LEU A 73 37.93 1.29 -6.03
N ASN A 74 38.93 0.43 -6.23
CA ASN A 74 39.75 -0.08 -5.13
C ASN A 74 40.56 1.03 -4.47
N SER A 75 41.14 1.94 -5.25
CA SER A 75 41.90 3.06 -4.69
C SER A 75 41.03 4.03 -3.93
N ALA A 76 39.83 4.31 -4.43
CA ALA A 76 38.83 5.11 -3.71
C ALA A 76 38.42 4.45 -2.40
N SER A 77 38.13 3.15 -2.45
CA SER A 77 37.73 2.36 -1.29
C SER A 77 38.85 2.29 -0.24
N GLN A 78 40.10 2.06 -0.64
CA GLN A 78 41.25 2.09 0.26
C GLN A 78 41.42 3.43 0.97
N ARG A 79 41.12 4.53 0.29
CA ARG A 79 41.23 5.86 0.90
C ARG A 79 40.17 6.09 1.98
N ILE A 80 38.94 5.66 1.74
CA ILE A 80 37.78 5.91 2.63
C ILE A 80 37.61 4.79 3.65
N ALA A 81 37.51 3.55 3.18
CA ALA A 81 37.18 2.38 4.01
C ALA A 81 38.40 1.60 4.52
N LYS A 82 39.62 1.96 4.04
CA LYS A 82 40.87 1.22 4.32
C LYS A 82 40.84 -0.24 3.89
N LYS A 83 39.94 -0.60 2.98
CA LYS A 83 39.73 -1.97 2.48
C LYS A 83 39.59 -1.94 0.95
N LYS A 84 39.82 -3.07 0.29
CA LYS A 84 39.50 -3.24 -1.13
C LYS A 84 38.01 -3.15 -1.37
N PHE A 85 37.60 -2.63 -2.51
CA PHE A 85 36.18 -2.44 -2.83
C PHE A 85 35.34 -3.73 -2.71
N LYS A 86 35.87 -4.86 -3.20
CA LYS A 86 35.21 -6.17 -3.04
C LYS A 86 34.97 -6.58 -1.58
N ASP A 87 35.89 -6.18 -0.69
CA ASP A 87 35.78 -6.51 0.74
C ASP A 87 34.72 -5.63 1.40
N VAL A 88 34.57 -4.37 0.96
CA VAL A 88 33.47 -3.49 1.43
C VAL A 88 32.12 -4.00 0.95
N LEU A 89 32.02 -4.53 -0.28
CA LEU A 89 30.79 -5.17 -0.75
C LEU A 89 30.43 -6.44 0.03
N ARG A 90 31.44 -7.24 0.38
CA ARG A 90 31.24 -8.42 1.23
C ARG A 90 30.79 -8.01 2.63
N ASP A 91 31.45 -7.03 3.24
CA ASP A 91 31.08 -6.51 4.56
C ASP A 91 29.65 -5.98 4.56
N PHE A 92 29.23 -5.26 3.51
CA PHE A 92 27.85 -4.83 3.34
C PHE A 92 26.86 -5.99 3.40
N MET A 93 27.10 -7.08 2.69
CA MET A 93 26.22 -8.25 2.69
C MET A 93 26.16 -8.88 4.09
N VAL A 94 27.32 -9.18 4.67
CA VAL A 94 27.41 -9.87 5.96
C VAL A 94 26.82 -9.04 7.11
N GLU A 95 27.21 -7.78 7.22
CA GLU A 95 26.77 -6.93 8.33
C GLU A 95 25.25 -6.63 8.28
N ASN A 96 24.68 -6.42 7.08
CA ASN A 96 23.26 -6.26 6.97
C ASN A 96 22.50 -7.58 7.21
N GLU A 97 23.01 -8.69 6.74
CA GLU A 97 22.44 -10.00 7.02
C GLU A 97 22.42 -10.28 8.54
N GLU A 98 23.54 -10.06 9.25
CA GLU A 98 23.62 -10.18 10.71
C GLU A 98 22.66 -9.23 11.43
N LYS A 99 22.58 -7.96 11.00
CA LYS A 99 21.64 -6.96 11.52
C LYS A 99 20.20 -7.47 11.40
N TYR A 100 19.82 -8.00 10.24
CA TYR A 100 18.47 -8.47 9.99
C TYR A 100 18.15 -9.79 10.71
N TYR A 101 19.10 -10.72 10.82
CA TYR A 101 18.93 -11.90 11.67
C TYR A 101 18.72 -11.52 13.14
N ALA A 102 19.47 -10.53 13.64
CA ALA A 102 19.28 -10.02 14.99
C ALA A 102 17.90 -9.36 15.17
N ASP A 103 17.44 -8.63 14.16
CA ASP A 103 16.13 -7.95 14.18
C ASP A 103 14.96 -8.94 14.20
N ILE A 104 15.02 -10.03 13.44
CA ILE A 104 13.94 -11.03 13.42
C ILE A 104 14.00 -12.01 14.59
N LYS A 105 15.13 -12.08 15.31
CA LYS A 105 15.32 -13.00 16.43
C LYS A 105 14.28 -12.75 17.52
N GLY A 106 13.48 -13.76 17.82
CA GLY A 106 12.43 -13.70 18.83
C GLY A 106 11.12 -13.07 18.35
N ARG A 107 11.04 -12.61 17.11
CA ARG A 107 9.76 -12.24 16.48
C ARG A 107 8.97 -13.49 16.08
N ARG A 108 7.67 -13.33 15.94
CA ARG A 108 6.80 -14.42 15.47
C ARG A 108 6.82 -14.43 13.94
N ASP A 109 7.25 -15.54 13.37
CA ASP A 109 7.28 -15.71 11.91
C ASP A 109 5.89 -15.89 11.31
N VAL A 110 4.98 -16.55 12.04
CA VAL A 110 3.62 -16.85 11.60
C VAL A 110 2.64 -16.55 12.72
N PRO A 111 1.46 -15.94 12.44
CA PRO A 111 0.43 -15.76 13.44
C PRO A 111 0.04 -17.10 14.09
N ARG A 112 -0.01 -17.13 15.41
CA ARG A 112 -0.51 -18.31 16.13
C ARG A 112 -2.04 -18.35 16.00
N GLY A 113 -2.58 -19.42 15.48
CA GLY A 113 -4.01 -19.62 15.33
C GLY A 113 -4.34 -20.57 14.18
N ARG A 114 -5.62 -20.86 14.04
CA ARG A 114 -6.10 -21.67 12.92
C ARG A 114 -6.15 -20.84 11.66
N VAL A 115 -5.49 -21.31 10.61
CA VAL A 115 -5.62 -20.72 9.28
C VAL A 115 -7.02 -21.00 8.75
N THR A 116 -7.75 -19.95 8.38
CA THR A 116 -9.13 -20.05 7.91
C THR A 116 -9.21 -20.28 6.41
N VAL A 117 -8.29 -19.68 5.65
CA VAL A 117 -8.19 -19.80 4.20
C VAL A 117 -6.79 -20.24 3.84
N VAL A 118 -6.68 -21.29 3.05
CA VAL A 118 -5.41 -21.82 2.53
C VAL A 118 -5.49 -21.80 1.00
N GLU A 119 -4.60 -21.03 0.38
CA GLU A 119 -4.42 -21.02 -1.06
C GLU A 119 -3.04 -21.56 -1.42
N GLU A 120 -2.97 -22.41 -2.45
CA GLU A 120 -1.69 -22.85 -2.97
C GLU A 120 -1.02 -21.71 -3.74
N VAL A 121 0.12 -21.28 -3.23
CA VAL A 121 1.00 -20.31 -3.91
C VAL A 121 1.86 -21.06 -4.92
N SER A 122 1.91 -20.58 -6.14
CA SER A 122 2.78 -21.13 -7.17
C SER A 122 3.48 -20.00 -7.94
N GLU A 123 4.67 -20.23 -8.44
CA GLU A 123 5.44 -19.30 -9.28
C GLU A 123 4.64 -18.75 -10.49
N LYS A 124 3.62 -19.47 -10.90
CA LYS A 124 2.78 -19.13 -12.07
C LYS A 124 1.47 -18.45 -11.73
N ARG A 125 1.12 -18.35 -10.44
CA ARG A 125 -0.13 -17.76 -9.96
C ARG A 125 0.11 -16.93 -8.72
N ASP A 126 -0.25 -15.69 -8.80
CA ASP A 126 -0.20 -14.73 -7.70
C ASP A 126 -1.62 -14.40 -7.23
N VAL A 127 -1.82 -14.17 -5.95
CA VAL A 127 -3.13 -13.84 -5.35
C VAL A 127 -3.01 -12.52 -4.62
N PHE A 128 -3.92 -11.60 -4.91
CA PHE A 128 -3.92 -10.27 -4.31
C PHE A 128 -5.35 -9.71 -4.18
N HIS A 129 -5.51 -8.58 -3.50
CA HIS A 129 -6.82 -7.97 -3.24
C HIS A 129 -7.84 -8.94 -2.63
N PHE A 130 -7.46 -9.57 -1.52
CA PHE A 130 -8.37 -10.44 -0.78
C PHE A 130 -9.50 -9.65 -0.13
N ALA A 131 -10.75 -10.05 -0.35
CA ALA A 131 -11.94 -9.45 0.22
C ALA A 131 -12.81 -10.52 0.88
N ALA A 132 -12.76 -10.59 2.20
CA ALA A 132 -13.63 -11.48 2.98
C ALA A 132 -15.06 -10.94 3.00
N ASN A 133 -16.05 -11.83 2.86
CA ASN A 133 -17.46 -11.47 3.01
C ASN A 133 -17.75 -11.09 4.47
N PRO A 134 -18.29 -9.90 4.75
CA PRO A 134 -18.51 -9.41 6.12
C PRO A 134 -19.70 -10.08 6.84
N ALA A 135 -20.53 -10.86 6.15
CA ALA A 135 -21.66 -11.53 6.75
C ALA A 135 -21.20 -12.51 7.85
N ARG A 136 -21.87 -12.46 8.99
CA ARG A 136 -21.52 -13.29 10.14
C ARG A 136 -21.47 -14.78 9.77
N ARG A 137 -20.35 -15.44 10.09
CA ARG A 137 -20.08 -16.86 9.79
C ARG A 137 -20.04 -17.18 8.29
N SER A 138 -19.92 -16.19 7.42
CA SER A 138 -19.72 -16.45 6.00
C SER A 138 -18.40 -17.17 5.76
N GLN A 139 -18.42 -18.13 4.87
CA GLN A 139 -17.24 -18.83 4.35
C GLN A 139 -16.98 -18.44 2.90
N THR A 140 -17.51 -17.29 2.49
CA THR A 140 -17.37 -16.74 1.14
C THR A 140 -16.31 -15.64 1.13
N TYR A 141 -15.49 -15.61 0.12
CA TYR A 141 -14.51 -14.54 -0.10
C TYR A 141 -14.25 -14.33 -1.59
N ALA A 142 -13.70 -13.20 -1.93
CA ALA A 142 -13.26 -12.90 -3.29
C ALA A 142 -11.78 -12.55 -3.30
N VAL A 143 -11.10 -12.93 -4.38
CA VAL A 143 -9.69 -12.60 -4.61
C VAL A 143 -9.46 -12.20 -6.04
N VAL A 144 -8.37 -11.49 -6.28
CA VAL A 144 -7.84 -11.29 -7.62
C VAL A 144 -6.67 -12.26 -7.80
N GLU A 145 -6.80 -13.18 -8.75
CA GLU A 145 -5.72 -14.04 -9.18
C GLU A 145 -5.04 -13.44 -10.43
N TYR A 146 -3.73 -13.40 -10.40
CA TYR A 146 -2.93 -13.01 -11.55
C TYR A 146 -2.16 -14.21 -12.08
N LYS A 147 -2.26 -14.46 -13.38
CA LYS A 147 -1.58 -15.56 -14.03
C LYS A 147 -1.18 -15.20 -15.46
N ARG A 148 0.12 -15.12 -15.71
CA ARG A 148 0.67 -14.90 -17.04
C ARG A 148 0.02 -13.71 -17.76
N GLY A 149 0.08 -12.53 -17.17
CA GLY A 149 -0.45 -11.30 -17.76
C GLY A 149 -1.96 -11.09 -17.67
N GLN A 150 -2.72 -12.06 -17.16
CA GLN A 150 -4.17 -11.96 -17.02
C GLN A 150 -4.59 -11.93 -15.55
N SER A 151 -5.39 -10.91 -15.18
CA SER A 151 -6.08 -10.85 -13.89
C SER A 151 -7.44 -11.55 -13.96
N GLN A 152 -7.79 -12.28 -12.91
CA GLN A 152 -9.10 -12.90 -12.77
C GLN A 152 -9.69 -12.51 -11.41
N VAL A 153 -10.93 -12.04 -11.39
CA VAL A 153 -11.70 -11.91 -10.15
C VAL A 153 -12.41 -13.21 -9.89
N VAL A 154 -12.09 -13.84 -8.77
CA VAL A 154 -12.60 -15.14 -8.39
C VAL A 154 -13.36 -15.04 -7.08
N LEU A 155 -14.58 -15.55 -7.09
CA LEU A 155 -15.42 -15.74 -5.91
C LEU A 155 -15.30 -17.20 -5.45
N TYR A 156 -15.02 -17.39 -4.17
CA TYR A 156 -15.06 -18.68 -3.50
C TYR A 156 -16.25 -18.72 -2.57
N GLU A 157 -17.19 -19.64 -2.83
CA GLU A 157 -18.31 -19.94 -1.95
C GLU A 157 -17.98 -21.21 -1.14
N ASN A 158 -18.35 -21.24 0.14
CA ASN A 158 -18.03 -22.35 1.05
C ASN A 158 -16.54 -22.73 1.09
N MET A 159 -15.66 -21.77 0.83
CA MET A 159 -14.20 -21.90 0.77
C MET A 159 -13.64 -22.75 -0.39
N VAL A 160 -14.48 -23.48 -1.11
CA VAL A 160 -14.04 -24.43 -2.15
C VAL A 160 -14.68 -24.19 -3.52
N ASP A 161 -15.91 -23.70 -3.57
CA ASP A 161 -16.66 -23.52 -4.80
C ASP A 161 -16.18 -22.28 -5.57
N ARG A 162 -15.32 -22.51 -6.54
CA ARG A 162 -14.63 -21.46 -7.29
C ARG A 162 -15.46 -20.97 -8.48
N LYS A 163 -15.76 -19.67 -8.52
CA LYS A 163 -16.47 -19.01 -9.63
C LYS A 163 -15.68 -17.81 -10.15
N VAL A 164 -15.33 -17.82 -11.43
CA VAL A 164 -14.67 -16.68 -12.09
C VAL A 164 -15.71 -15.67 -12.50
N LEU A 165 -15.62 -14.44 -11.95
CA LEU A 165 -16.53 -13.33 -12.25
C LEU A 165 -16.00 -12.42 -13.36
N LEU A 166 -14.68 -12.29 -13.48
CA LEU A 166 -14.02 -11.46 -14.50
C LEU A 166 -12.71 -12.11 -14.93
N LYS A 167 -12.43 -12.04 -16.23
CA LYS A 167 -11.09 -12.24 -16.79
C LYS A 167 -10.71 -10.97 -17.51
N ASN A 168 -9.60 -10.38 -17.18
CA ASN A 168 -9.12 -9.11 -17.71
C ASN A 168 -7.65 -9.18 -18.11
N GLY A 169 -7.30 -8.60 -19.24
CA GLY A 169 -5.95 -8.63 -19.79
C GLY A 169 -5.70 -9.81 -20.74
N ILE A 170 -4.59 -9.72 -21.45
CA ILE A 170 -4.12 -10.72 -22.43
C ILE A 170 -3.08 -11.61 -21.75
N ARG A 171 -3.13 -12.90 -22.02
CA ARG A 171 -2.13 -13.85 -21.54
C ARG A 171 -0.83 -13.70 -22.32
N THR A 172 0.08 -12.93 -21.76
CA THR A 172 1.47 -12.83 -22.26
C THR A 172 2.43 -12.94 -21.10
N PRO A 173 3.63 -13.56 -21.27
CA PRO A 173 4.64 -13.61 -20.21
C PRO A 173 5.13 -12.22 -19.76
N ASP A 174 5.14 -11.26 -20.69
CA ASP A 174 5.76 -9.95 -20.53
C ASP A 174 4.78 -8.87 -20.04
N ASN A 175 3.51 -9.24 -19.78
CA ASN A 175 2.52 -8.28 -19.30
C ASN A 175 2.62 -8.15 -17.77
N GLU A 176 3.01 -6.98 -17.30
CA GLU A 176 3.11 -6.69 -15.88
C GLU A 176 1.73 -6.62 -15.21
N ARG A 177 1.70 -6.98 -13.92
CA ARG A 177 0.50 -6.84 -13.10
C ARG A 177 0.19 -5.36 -12.87
N ASN A 178 -1.04 -4.94 -13.16
CA ASN A 178 -1.51 -3.65 -12.69
C ASN A 178 -1.72 -3.70 -11.17
N PRO A 179 -0.96 -2.95 -10.37
CA PRO A 179 -1.04 -3.01 -8.92
C PRO A 179 -2.32 -2.36 -8.36
N HIS A 180 -3.00 -1.52 -9.15
CA HIS A 180 -4.18 -0.77 -8.72
C HIS A 180 -5.48 -1.50 -8.98
N TYR A 181 -5.57 -2.33 -10.01
CA TYR A 181 -6.81 -2.98 -10.42
C TYR A 181 -6.67 -4.49 -10.61
N PRO A 182 -7.75 -5.24 -10.44
CA PRO A 182 -9.10 -4.90 -9.96
C PRO A 182 -9.18 -4.60 -8.47
N LEU A 183 -10.09 -3.67 -8.07
CA LEU A 183 -10.48 -3.41 -6.69
C LEU A 183 -11.73 -4.19 -6.33
N LEU A 184 -11.85 -4.66 -5.09
CA LEU A 184 -12.97 -5.45 -4.59
C LEU A 184 -13.55 -4.84 -3.31
N ALA A 185 -14.87 -4.77 -3.20
CA ALA A 185 -15.55 -4.40 -1.96
C ALA A 185 -16.86 -5.16 -1.80
N TRP A 186 -17.15 -5.61 -0.57
CA TRP A 186 -18.43 -6.17 -0.17
C TRP A 186 -19.34 -5.09 0.41
N ASP A 187 -20.64 -5.21 0.15
CA ASP A 187 -21.63 -4.45 0.92
C ASP A 187 -21.68 -4.95 2.38
N GLY A 188 -22.20 -4.13 3.29
CA GLY A 188 -22.23 -4.46 4.71
C GLY A 188 -23.04 -5.72 5.08
N LYS A 189 -23.95 -6.14 4.20
CA LYS A 189 -24.73 -7.40 4.38
C LYS A 189 -24.01 -8.62 3.79
N GLY A 190 -22.96 -8.42 3.00
CA GLY A 190 -22.25 -9.49 2.31
C GLY A 190 -23.05 -10.13 1.18
N THR A 191 -24.02 -9.43 0.61
CA THR A 191 -24.86 -9.91 -0.48
C THR A 191 -24.40 -9.45 -1.84
N ARG A 192 -23.64 -8.35 -1.90
CA ARG A 192 -23.15 -7.76 -3.14
C ARG A 192 -21.64 -7.52 -3.11
N LEU A 193 -20.98 -7.94 -4.18
CA LEU A 193 -19.57 -7.71 -4.42
C LEU A 193 -19.42 -6.69 -5.56
N ALA A 194 -18.88 -5.51 -5.25
CA ALA A 194 -18.46 -4.54 -6.26
C ALA A 194 -17.04 -4.85 -6.72
N CYS A 195 -16.80 -4.65 -8.00
CA CYS A 195 -15.47 -4.73 -8.60
C CYS A 195 -15.26 -3.56 -9.55
N ILE A 196 -14.23 -2.77 -9.28
CA ILE A 196 -13.74 -1.74 -10.21
C ILE A 196 -12.50 -2.31 -10.91
N TYR A 197 -12.48 -2.21 -12.23
CA TYR A 197 -11.39 -2.71 -13.07
C TYR A 197 -11.13 -1.79 -14.26
N TRP A 198 -9.91 -1.83 -14.76
CA TRP A 198 -9.52 -1.06 -15.93
C TRP A 198 -9.45 -1.98 -17.15
N SER A 199 -10.11 -1.61 -18.22
CA SER A 199 -10.15 -2.39 -19.46
C SER A 199 -10.40 -1.47 -20.65
N GLU A 200 -9.65 -1.67 -21.74
CA GLU A 200 -9.78 -0.91 -22.99
C GLU A 200 -9.67 0.61 -22.78
N GLY A 201 -8.77 1.05 -21.91
CA GLY A 201 -8.56 2.47 -21.63
C GLY A 201 -9.63 3.11 -20.72
N LYS A 202 -10.51 2.33 -20.10
CA LYS A 202 -11.63 2.82 -19.31
C LYS A 202 -11.70 2.14 -17.94
N THR A 203 -12.11 2.91 -16.94
CA THR A 203 -12.47 2.40 -15.63
C THR A 203 -13.91 1.90 -15.66
N ARG A 204 -14.12 0.66 -15.26
CA ARG A 204 -15.41 -0.02 -15.30
C ARG A 204 -15.79 -0.57 -13.94
N LEU A 205 -17.06 -0.59 -13.63
CA LEU A 205 -17.66 -1.17 -12.44
C LEU A 205 -18.60 -2.31 -12.81
N PHE A 206 -18.54 -3.41 -12.09
CA PHE A 206 -19.68 -4.29 -11.95
C PHE A 206 -20.03 -4.53 -10.48
N VAL A 207 -21.29 -4.81 -10.22
CA VAL A 207 -21.76 -5.33 -8.93
C VAL A 207 -22.37 -6.70 -9.15
N TYR A 208 -21.81 -7.70 -8.50
CA TYR A 208 -22.29 -9.09 -8.52
C TYR A 208 -23.14 -9.36 -7.27
N ASP A 209 -24.39 -9.81 -7.47
CA ASP A 209 -25.28 -10.23 -6.40
C ASP A 209 -25.16 -11.75 -6.21
N ILE A 210 -24.73 -12.17 -5.01
CA ILE A 210 -24.49 -13.60 -4.73
C ILE A 210 -25.78 -14.41 -4.59
N VAL A 211 -26.88 -13.77 -4.21
CA VAL A 211 -28.20 -14.41 -4.09
C VAL A 211 -28.82 -14.59 -5.47
N ALA A 212 -28.85 -13.53 -6.25
CA ALA A 212 -29.35 -13.54 -7.64
C ALA A 212 -28.41 -14.28 -8.61
N ARG A 213 -27.12 -14.42 -8.25
CA ARG A 213 -26.08 -15.11 -9.03
C ARG A 213 -25.74 -14.49 -10.39
N TYR A 214 -25.98 -13.18 -10.54
CA TYR A 214 -25.59 -12.42 -11.76
C TYR A 214 -25.10 -11.01 -11.42
N LYS A 215 -24.51 -10.34 -12.41
CA LYS A 215 -24.06 -8.95 -12.30
C LYS A 215 -25.25 -8.02 -12.46
N VAL A 216 -25.72 -7.46 -11.35
CA VAL A 216 -26.87 -6.53 -11.31
C VAL A 216 -26.52 -5.14 -11.84
N VAL A 217 -25.24 -4.78 -11.82
CA VAL A 217 -24.72 -3.54 -12.40
C VAL A 217 -23.53 -3.83 -13.29
N LYS A 218 -23.46 -3.13 -14.43
CA LYS A 218 -22.27 -3.06 -15.32
C LYS A 218 -22.28 -1.67 -15.95
N GLN A 219 -21.27 -0.85 -15.63
CA GLN A 219 -21.17 0.51 -16.14
C GLN A 219 -19.73 1.00 -16.23
N GLU A 220 -19.50 2.08 -16.94
CA GLU A 220 -18.24 2.83 -16.93
C GLU A 220 -18.29 3.87 -15.82
N ILE A 221 -17.12 4.22 -15.27
CA ILE A 221 -16.93 5.33 -14.33
C ILE A 221 -15.96 6.33 -14.97
N PRO A 222 -16.45 7.32 -15.74
CA PRO A 222 -15.58 8.25 -16.47
C PRO A 222 -15.09 9.42 -15.64
N HIS A 223 -15.54 9.55 -14.39
CA HIS A 223 -15.38 10.75 -13.59
C HIS A 223 -13.99 10.93 -12.97
N PHE A 224 -13.19 9.88 -12.88
CA PHE A 224 -11.92 9.86 -12.16
C PHE A 224 -10.78 9.39 -13.05
N GLU A 225 -9.61 9.99 -12.87
CA GLU A 225 -8.38 9.60 -13.56
C GLU A 225 -7.87 8.24 -13.05
N GLN A 226 -7.97 8.04 -11.73
CA GLN A 226 -7.61 6.79 -11.06
C GLN A 226 -8.45 6.61 -9.79
N ILE A 227 -8.84 5.38 -9.50
CA ILE A 227 -9.48 5.02 -8.23
C ILE A 227 -8.48 4.15 -7.47
N GLN A 228 -8.06 4.59 -6.28
CA GLN A 228 -7.06 3.90 -5.45
C GLN A 228 -7.68 2.90 -4.49
N ASP A 229 -8.86 3.22 -3.94
CA ASP A 229 -9.59 2.34 -3.02
C ASP A 229 -11.09 2.57 -3.14
N MET A 230 -11.87 1.55 -2.80
CA MET A 230 -13.32 1.64 -2.70
C MET A 230 -13.87 0.81 -1.55
N LYS A 231 -14.93 1.30 -0.94
CA LYS A 231 -15.74 0.56 0.04
C LYS A 231 -17.21 0.91 -0.14
N PHE A 232 -18.11 -0.01 0.18
CA PHE A 232 -19.49 0.36 0.32
C PHE A 232 -19.68 1.24 1.57
N MET A 233 -20.62 2.17 1.49
CA MET A 233 -21.09 2.93 2.64
C MET A 233 -22.23 2.18 3.36
N LEU A 234 -23.26 2.91 3.77
CA LEU A 234 -24.39 2.40 4.54
C LEU A 234 -25.35 1.51 3.74
N ASP A 235 -25.38 1.70 2.43
CA ASP A 235 -26.28 0.97 1.54
C ASP A 235 -25.52 0.26 0.41
N ALA A 236 -26.19 -0.63 -0.30
CA ALA A 236 -25.65 -1.38 -1.40
C ALA A 236 -25.63 -0.61 -2.75
N ASN A 237 -25.87 0.71 -2.73
CA ASN A 237 -25.90 1.58 -3.89
C ASN A 237 -24.90 2.74 -3.82
N THR A 238 -24.22 2.89 -2.69
CA THR A 238 -23.28 3.99 -2.44
C THR A 238 -21.89 3.45 -2.18
N LEU A 239 -20.92 3.88 -3.00
CA LEU A 239 -19.51 3.62 -2.80
C LEU A 239 -18.80 4.84 -2.23
N LEU A 240 -17.93 4.61 -1.29
CA LEU A 240 -16.92 5.55 -0.82
C LEU A 240 -15.64 5.27 -1.60
N LEU A 241 -15.14 6.25 -2.32
CA LEU A 241 -13.98 6.13 -3.19
C LEU A 241 -12.86 7.04 -2.70
N SER A 242 -11.64 6.52 -2.70
CA SER A 242 -10.43 7.33 -2.72
C SER A 242 -9.97 7.39 -4.18
N ALA A 243 -10.03 8.56 -4.79
CA ALA A 243 -9.82 8.69 -6.23
C ALA A 243 -9.10 9.99 -6.61
N THR A 244 -8.35 9.93 -7.71
CA THR A 244 -7.68 11.11 -8.27
C THR A 244 -8.58 11.79 -9.27
N ARG A 245 -8.72 13.09 -9.10
CA ARG A 245 -9.40 13.99 -10.03
C ARG A 245 -8.63 15.31 -10.12
N HIS A 246 -8.35 15.77 -11.35
CA HIS A 246 -7.51 16.95 -11.61
C HIS A 246 -6.12 16.86 -10.95
N GLY A 247 -5.56 15.64 -10.93
CA GLY A 247 -4.24 15.36 -10.35
C GLY A 247 -4.20 15.30 -8.82
N GLN A 248 -5.34 15.50 -8.11
CA GLN A 248 -5.43 15.43 -6.65
C GLN A 248 -6.19 14.19 -6.19
N PRO A 249 -5.63 13.40 -5.26
CA PRO A 249 -6.32 12.27 -4.65
C PRO A 249 -7.17 12.75 -3.48
N ASP A 250 -8.48 12.62 -3.63
CA ASP A 250 -9.52 13.05 -2.68
C ASP A 250 -10.51 11.92 -2.38
N ILE A 251 -11.40 12.17 -1.43
CA ILE A 251 -12.47 11.27 -1.03
C ILE A 251 -13.77 11.68 -1.72
N PHE A 252 -14.45 10.69 -2.31
CA PHE A 252 -15.70 10.87 -3.02
C PHE A 252 -16.77 9.86 -2.56
N ILE A 253 -18.01 10.31 -2.53
CA ILE A 253 -19.20 9.47 -2.38
C ILE A 253 -19.82 9.29 -3.77
N TYR A 254 -19.87 8.05 -4.26
CA TYR A 254 -20.38 7.73 -5.59
C TYR A 254 -21.68 6.95 -5.50
N LYS A 255 -22.73 7.45 -6.19
CA LYS A 255 -24.03 6.80 -6.30
C LYS A 255 -24.11 5.96 -7.57
N ILE A 256 -24.19 4.64 -7.39
CA ILE A 256 -24.10 3.67 -8.49
C ILE A 256 -25.28 3.84 -9.47
N ASP A 257 -26.51 3.95 -8.97
CA ASP A 257 -27.73 4.02 -9.76
C ASP A 257 -27.86 5.32 -10.59
N LYS A 258 -27.27 6.40 -10.09
CA LYS A 258 -27.36 7.72 -10.71
C LYS A 258 -26.13 8.11 -11.51
N ASP A 259 -25.05 7.33 -11.39
CA ASP A 259 -23.72 7.68 -11.93
C ASP A 259 -23.29 9.10 -11.55
N THR A 260 -23.48 9.47 -10.28
CA THR A 260 -23.15 10.79 -9.73
C THR A 260 -22.22 10.66 -8.54
N TYR A 261 -21.42 11.68 -8.30
CA TYR A 261 -20.51 11.71 -7.15
C TYR A 261 -20.62 13.04 -6.40
N GLU A 262 -20.29 12.99 -5.11
CA GLU A 262 -20.11 14.13 -4.23
C GLU A 262 -18.67 14.09 -3.71
N GLN A 263 -17.94 15.21 -3.77
CA GLN A 263 -16.59 15.33 -3.28
C GLN A 263 -16.62 15.64 -1.78
N VAL A 264 -15.98 14.77 -0.97
CA VAL A 264 -15.92 14.92 0.49
C VAL A 264 -14.75 15.80 0.90
N THR A 265 -13.56 15.58 0.34
CA THR A 265 -12.39 16.43 0.55
C THR A 265 -12.05 17.14 -0.76
N ASN A 266 -11.51 18.36 -0.66
CA ASN A 266 -11.11 19.16 -1.81
C ASN A 266 -10.03 20.13 -1.35
N ASP A 267 -8.82 19.66 -1.30
CA ASP A 267 -7.66 20.45 -0.89
C ASP A 267 -6.38 19.92 -1.55
N ILE A 268 -5.23 20.42 -1.16
CA ILE A 268 -3.93 20.05 -1.75
C ILE A 268 -3.33 18.77 -1.15
N TYR A 269 -3.98 18.18 -0.16
CA TYR A 269 -3.48 17.00 0.54
C TYR A 269 -3.98 15.73 -0.13
N ALA A 270 -3.16 14.68 -0.06
CA ALA A 270 -3.56 13.37 -0.52
C ALA A 270 -4.45 12.69 0.54
N ASP A 271 -5.70 12.44 0.21
CA ASP A 271 -6.69 11.80 1.07
C ASP A 271 -7.04 10.42 0.51
N LEU A 272 -6.71 9.37 1.26
CA LEU A 272 -6.72 7.98 0.81
C LEU A 272 -7.40 7.05 1.82
N ASP A 273 -7.66 5.80 1.40
CA ASP A 273 -8.09 4.68 2.24
C ASP A 273 -9.38 4.95 3.03
N ALA A 274 -10.33 5.64 2.45
CA ALA A 274 -11.54 6.08 3.16
C ALA A 274 -12.43 4.92 3.61
N SER A 275 -12.99 5.03 4.82
CA SER A 275 -13.93 4.07 5.40
C SER A 275 -15.01 4.81 6.19
N PHE A 276 -16.27 4.37 6.04
CA PHE A 276 -17.37 4.89 6.87
C PHE A 276 -17.27 4.33 8.28
N VAL A 277 -17.49 5.17 9.30
CA VAL A 277 -17.48 4.80 10.70
C VAL A 277 -18.69 5.34 11.44
N ALA A 278 -19.15 4.57 12.43
CA ALA A 278 -20.21 4.95 13.36
C ALA A 278 -19.72 4.70 14.79
N PHE A 279 -19.01 5.69 15.33
CA PHE A 279 -18.60 5.69 16.74
C PHE A 279 -19.73 6.20 17.65
N PRO A 280 -19.69 5.93 18.97
CA PRO A 280 -20.63 6.54 19.89
C PRO A 280 -20.61 8.07 19.74
N ASN A 281 -21.78 8.64 19.55
CA ASN A 281 -21.97 10.10 19.37
C ASN A 281 -21.30 10.73 18.14
N LYS A 282 -20.67 9.97 17.28
CA LYS A 282 -20.00 10.52 16.10
C LYS A 282 -19.97 9.54 14.92
N THR A 283 -20.61 9.94 13.82
CA THR A 283 -20.53 9.21 12.54
C THR A 283 -19.76 10.04 11.52
N GLY A 284 -19.03 9.39 10.64
CA GLY A 284 -18.24 10.10 9.66
C GLY A 284 -17.46 9.19 8.73
N ILE A 285 -16.47 9.79 8.10
CA ILE A 285 -15.54 9.11 7.20
C ILE A 285 -14.15 9.20 7.82
N ILE A 286 -13.57 8.06 8.12
CA ILE A 286 -12.17 7.94 8.57
C ILE A 286 -11.30 7.69 7.34
N PHE A 287 -10.14 8.35 7.27
CA PHE A 287 -9.26 8.29 6.10
C PHE A 287 -7.82 8.59 6.48
N SER A 288 -6.90 8.23 5.60
CA SER A 288 -5.47 8.55 5.69
C SER A 288 -5.19 9.85 4.93
N SER A 289 -4.44 10.77 5.54
CA SER A 289 -4.07 12.04 4.90
C SER A 289 -2.66 12.47 5.27
N ASN A 290 -2.00 13.15 4.33
CA ASN A 290 -0.70 13.77 4.54
C ASN A 290 -0.79 15.26 4.96
N ARG A 291 -1.98 15.70 5.41
CA ARG A 291 -2.17 17.06 5.95
C ARG A 291 -1.40 17.25 7.25
N PRO A 292 -0.78 18.43 7.47
CA PRO A 292 0.04 18.66 8.65
C PRO A 292 -0.79 18.81 9.96
N ASN A 293 -2.05 19.20 9.86
CA ASN A 293 -2.97 19.33 10.98
C ASN A 293 -4.44 19.37 10.51
N PRO A 294 -5.43 19.21 11.40
CA PRO A 294 -6.85 19.17 11.05
C PRO A 294 -7.39 20.45 10.38
N ASN A 295 -6.79 21.60 10.70
CA ASN A 295 -7.24 22.91 10.23
C ASN A 295 -6.51 23.36 8.95
N ALA A 296 -5.62 22.55 8.41
CA ALA A 296 -4.87 22.87 7.22
C ALA A 296 -5.83 22.96 6.00
N LYS A 297 -5.83 24.12 5.35
CA LYS A 297 -6.69 24.38 4.17
C LYS A 297 -5.88 24.48 2.86
N GLY A 298 -4.59 24.20 2.92
CA GLY A 298 -3.66 24.47 1.83
C GLY A 298 -3.27 25.96 1.76
N GLY A 299 -2.14 26.23 1.19
CA GLY A 299 -1.55 27.57 1.04
C GLY A 299 -0.06 27.56 1.33
N ASP A 300 0.59 28.71 1.24
CA ASP A 300 2.05 28.83 1.31
C ASP A 300 2.68 28.34 2.63
N THR A 301 1.90 28.26 3.70
CA THR A 301 2.37 27.87 5.04
C THR A 301 1.96 26.45 5.45
N ALA A 302 1.12 25.79 4.69
CA ALA A 302 0.53 24.49 5.02
C ALA A 302 0.86 23.45 3.91
N VAL A 303 2.14 23.23 3.71
CA VAL A 303 2.65 22.28 2.71
C VAL A 303 2.25 20.84 3.10
N PRO A 304 1.92 19.96 2.14
CA PRO A 304 1.70 18.54 2.40
C PRO A 304 2.87 17.91 3.15
N GLY A 305 2.55 17.13 4.18
CA GLY A 305 3.57 16.40 4.95
C GLY A 305 4.12 15.21 4.16
N ASN A 306 5.24 14.68 4.60
CA ASN A 306 5.84 13.47 4.02
C ASN A 306 5.26 12.18 4.62
N ARG A 307 4.26 12.28 5.49
CA ARG A 307 3.70 11.15 6.23
C ARG A 307 2.18 11.22 6.29
N PHE A 308 1.58 10.04 6.26
CA PHE A 308 0.15 9.88 6.43
C PHE A 308 -0.22 9.67 7.90
N ASN A 309 -1.27 10.35 8.32
CA ASN A 309 -1.95 10.14 9.60
C ASN A 309 -3.43 9.85 9.35
N ILE A 310 -4.11 9.32 10.37
CA ILE A 310 -5.53 9.04 10.31
C ILE A 310 -6.32 10.25 10.77
N PHE A 311 -7.32 10.61 9.97
CA PHE A 311 -8.25 11.69 10.23
C PHE A 311 -9.69 11.20 10.16
N LEU A 312 -10.58 11.90 10.84
CA LEU A 312 -12.02 11.68 10.81
C LEU A 312 -12.70 12.96 10.29
N ALA A 313 -13.45 12.85 9.21
CA ALA A 313 -14.39 13.89 8.76
C ALA A 313 -15.78 13.54 9.27
N ASP A 314 -16.28 14.32 10.24
CA ASP A 314 -17.67 14.25 10.67
C ASP A 314 -18.56 15.18 9.83
N ASN A 315 -19.88 15.04 9.95
CA ASN A 315 -20.84 15.82 9.18
C ASN A 315 -20.51 15.88 7.67
N TYR A 316 -20.00 14.78 7.12
CA TYR A 316 -19.53 14.67 5.74
C TYR A 316 -20.59 15.06 4.70
N ASN A 317 -21.89 14.96 5.04
CA ASN A 317 -23.04 15.31 4.23
C ASN A 317 -23.47 16.79 4.35
N ARG A 318 -22.75 17.59 5.14
CA ARG A 318 -23.00 19.02 5.36
C ARG A 318 -21.68 19.78 5.25
N SER A 319 -21.29 20.16 4.05
CA SER A 319 -20.00 20.80 3.78
C SER A 319 -19.69 22.00 4.67
N GLU A 320 -20.70 22.79 5.01
CA GLU A 320 -20.57 23.99 5.86
C GLU A 320 -20.22 23.68 7.31
N PHE A 321 -20.55 22.48 7.80
CA PHE A 321 -20.33 22.03 9.18
C PHE A 321 -19.33 20.90 9.30
N ARG A 322 -18.64 20.57 8.21
CA ARG A 322 -17.63 19.52 8.21
C ARG A 322 -16.47 19.87 9.14
N GLN A 323 -16.19 18.99 10.08
CA GLN A 323 -15.02 19.07 10.95
C GLN A 323 -14.08 17.91 10.64
N ILE A 324 -12.78 18.21 10.61
CA ILE A 324 -11.74 17.19 10.48
C ILE A 324 -11.03 17.09 11.82
N THR A 325 -10.95 15.89 12.35
CA THR A 325 -10.26 15.58 13.61
C THR A 325 -9.11 14.64 13.32
N GLN A 326 -7.92 14.92 13.82
CA GLN A 326 -6.77 14.04 13.72
C GLN A 326 -6.85 12.97 14.81
N LEU A 327 -6.72 11.68 14.41
CA LEU A 327 -6.82 10.53 15.31
C LEU A 327 -5.45 9.91 15.63
N THR A 328 -4.45 10.09 14.77
CA THR A 328 -3.09 9.60 14.99
C THR A 328 -2.07 10.72 14.78
N ASN A 329 -0.92 10.59 15.44
CA ASN A 329 0.21 11.48 15.27
C ASN A 329 1.49 10.65 15.20
N MET A 330 1.76 10.07 14.02
CA MET A 330 2.90 9.19 13.80
C MET A 330 4.18 10.03 13.73
N LYS A 331 5.18 9.64 14.53
CA LYS A 331 6.51 10.28 14.52
C LYS A 331 7.38 9.71 13.39
N PHE A 332 7.22 8.43 13.11
CA PHE A 332 7.95 7.70 12.08
C PHE A 332 6.96 6.86 11.29
N GLY A 333 7.21 6.66 9.99
CA GLY A 333 6.33 5.88 9.13
C GLY A 333 4.97 6.51 8.86
N ASP A 334 4.07 5.72 8.28
CA ASP A 334 2.73 6.12 7.84
C ASP A 334 1.65 5.40 8.66
N ALA A 335 0.49 6.01 8.79
CA ALA A 335 -0.75 5.36 9.24
C ALA A 335 -1.72 5.28 8.05
N ARG A 336 -2.07 4.06 7.64
CA ARG A 336 -2.84 3.76 6.44
C ARG A 336 -3.97 2.76 6.71
N TYR A 337 -4.94 2.69 5.82
CA TYR A 337 -6.03 1.71 5.80
C TYR A 337 -6.86 1.66 7.09
N PRO A 338 -7.42 2.78 7.55
CA PRO A 338 -8.22 2.80 8.76
C PRO A 338 -9.55 2.10 8.56
N VAL A 339 -9.94 1.26 9.52
CA VAL A 339 -11.22 0.53 9.53
C VAL A 339 -11.76 0.46 10.93
N GLN A 340 -13.07 0.71 11.10
CA GLN A 340 -13.72 0.49 12.39
C GLN A 340 -13.68 -0.99 12.75
N TYR A 341 -13.21 -1.30 13.96
CA TYR A 341 -13.09 -2.66 14.47
C TYR A 341 -14.27 -3.06 15.36
N ASN A 342 -14.68 -2.16 16.25
CA ASN A 342 -15.85 -2.30 17.09
C ASN A 342 -16.48 -0.93 17.38
N THR A 343 -17.36 -0.84 18.37
CA THR A 343 -18.10 0.39 18.67
C THR A 343 -17.22 1.62 18.90
N SER A 344 -16.05 1.46 19.54
CA SER A 344 -15.19 2.61 19.93
C SER A 344 -13.76 2.49 19.42
N HIS A 345 -13.41 1.43 18.69
CA HIS A 345 -12.06 1.21 18.22
C HIS A 345 -11.99 1.19 16.69
N PHE A 346 -10.88 1.68 16.16
CA PHE A 346 -10.49 1.49 14.77
C PHE A 346 -9.12 0.82 14.71
N THR A 347 -8.85 0.14 13.61
CA THR A 347 -7.54 -0.43 13.31
C THR A 347 -6.96 0.26 12.09
N PHE A 348 -5.65 0.31 12.02
CA PHE A 348 -4.91 0.84 10.89
C PHE A 348 -3.60 0.09 10.73
N ILE A 349 -2.95 0.22 9.59
CA ILE A 349 -1.63 -0.32 9.33
C ILE A 349 -0.61 0.81 9.50
N SER A 350 0.48 0.54 10.21
CA SER A 350 1.61 1.46 10.29
C SER A 350 2.93 0.72 10.20
N ASP A 351 3.90 1.34 9.60
CA ASP A 351 5.29 0.91 9.52
C ASP A 351 6.22 1.69 10.48
N GLU A 352 5.65 2.36 11.48
CA GLU A 352 6.40 3.14 12.48
C GLU A 352 7.50 2.34 13.18
N THR A 353 7.33 1.03 13.31
CA THR A 353 8.32 0.12 13.88
C THR A 353 9.32 -0.45 12.86
N GLY A 354 9.33 0.07 11.64
CA GLY A 354 10.14 -0.42 10.52
C GLY A 354 9.57 -1.64 9.78
N ILE A 355 8.44 -2.17 10.25
CA ILE A 355 7.69 -3.26 9.60
C ILE A 355 6.21 -2.91 9.68
N ALA A 356 5.49 -3.06 8.57
CA ALA A 356 4.05 -2.82 8.53
C ALA A 356 3.31 -3.78 9.47
N ASN A 357 2.68 -3.22 10.51
CA ASN A 357 1.91 -3.92 11.51
C ASN A 357 0.51 -3.31 11.65
N ARG A 358 -0.42 -4.11 12.20
CA ARG A 358 -1.74 -3.62 12.56
C ARG A 358 -1.71 -2.99 13.95
N PHE A 359 -2.17 -1.76 14.03
CA PHE A 359 -2.36 -1.00 15.25
C PHE A 359 -3.84 -0.82 15.53
N ALA A 360 -4.19 -0.56 16.78
CA ALA A 360 -5.53 -0.20 17.20
C ALA A 360 -5.54 1.16 17.87
N GLY A 361 -6.51 1.99 17.49
CA GLY A 361 -6.81 3.27 18.13
C GLY A 361 -8.17 3.20 18.83
N PHE A 362 -8.28 3.91 19.94
CA PHE A 362 -9.53 4.10 20.66
C PHE A 362 -10.08 5.50 20.38
N PHE A 363 -11.34 5.58 20.02
CA PHE A 363 -12.03 6.86 19.85
C PHE A 363 -12.75 7.23 21.15
N SER A 364 -12.29 8.30 21.82
CA SER A 364 -12.97 8.92 22.97
C SER A 364 -13.63 10.23 22.55
N THR A 365 -14.77 10.51 23.12
CA THR A 365 -15.50 11.78 22.94
C THR A 365 -15.24 12.77 24.08
N GLU A 366 -14.34 12.43 25.01
CA GLU A 366 -13.92 13.31 26.11
C GLU A 366 -12.93 14.36 25.66
#